data_bf9fe897480b5b865375fdfad46dfd8e
#
_entry.id   bf9fe897480b5b865375fdfad46dfd8e
#
_cell.length_a   1.000
_cell.length_b   1.000
_cell.length_c   1.000
_cell.angle_alpha   90.00
_cell.angle_beta   90.00
_cell.angle_gamma   90.00
#
_symmetry.space_group_name_H-M   'P 1'
#
loop_
_entity.id
_entity.type
_entity.pdbx_description
1 polymer ?
#
loop_
_entity_poly.entity_id
_entity_poly.type
_entity_poly.pdbx_seq_one_letter_code
_entity_poly.pdbx_strand_id
1 'polypeptide(L)'
;MGKSILTGKRMLAVDDEPDILDILREELDKHGVALDTATTYEEGLQRMHSYTYDLAVLDIMGVRGFDLLAFATSKGLPVVMLTAHALNPESLKRSIELGARAYLPKDEIDNIAPFLEDVLTLSYRSAWKSVFAKLGHFFGARFGPDWRKSEEEFWKKFEKDLEVSESTIIES
;
A
#
# COMPACT_ATOMS: atom_id res chain seq x y z
N MET A 1 9.02 -20.57 17.84
CA MET A 1 8.61 -19.78 16.68
C MET A 1 8.45 -18.34 17.05
N GLY A 2 9.10 -17.48 16.32
CA GLY A 2 9.02 -16.05 16.55
C GLY A 2 7.64 -15.50 16.25
N LYS A 3 7.28 -14.43 16.94
CA LYS A 3 6.07 -13.68 16.62
C LYS A 3 6.28 -12.91 15.31
N SER A 4 5.22 -12.79 14.51
CA SER A 4 5.23 -11.90 13.36
C SER A 4 5.43 -10.46 13.85
N ILE A 5 6.16 -9.64 13.06
CA ILE A 5 6.28 -8.22 13.36
C ILE A 5 4.91 -7.53 13.35
N LEU A 6 3.92 -8.14 12.70
CA LEU A 6 2.56 -7.62 12.65
C LEU A 6 1.78 -7.85 13.95
N THR A 7 2.23 -8.77 14.80
CA THR A 7 1.53 -9.13 16.04
C THR A 7 1.34 -7.92 16.93
N GLY A 8 0.11 -7.66 17.34
CA GLY A 8 -0.24 -6.54 18.19
C GLY A 8 -0.41 -5.21 17.49
N LYS A 9 -0.16 -5.16 16.18
CA LYS A 9 -0.38 -3.93 15.40
C LYS A 9 -1.87 -3.68 15.20
N ARG A 10 -2.23 -2.42 15.17
CA ARG A 10 -3.60 -1.99 14.90
C ARG A 10 -3.68 -1.38 13.52
N MET A 11 -4.53 -1.93 12.68
CA MET A 11 -4.65 -1.51 11.29
C MET A 11 -6.09 -1.18 10.93
N LEU A 12 -6.25 -0.32 9.92
CA LEU A 12 -7.55 0.05 9.36
C LEU A 12 -7.59 -0.40 7.91
N ALA A 13 -8.68 -1.06 7.49
CA ALA A 13 -8.91 -1.36 6.09
C ALA A 13 -10.21 -0.69 5.64
N VAL A 14 -10.16 0.02 4.52
CA VAL A 14 -11.33 0.71 3.95
C VAL A 14 -11.55 0.20 2.53
N ASP A 15 -12.69 -0.45 2.30
CA ASP A 15 -13.04 -1.03 1.02
C ASP A 15 -14.55 -1.20 0.99
N ASP A 16 -15.20 -0.84 -0.12
CA ASP A 16 -16.65 -0.96 -0.24
C ASP A 16 -17.12 -2.39 -0.53
N GLU A 17 -16.19 -3.33 -0.72
CA GLU A 17 -16.49 -4.74 -0.91
C GLU A 17 -16.31 -5.50 0.40
N PRO A 18 -17.40 -5.90 1.08
CA PRO A 18 -17.28 -6.61 2.36
C PRO A 18 -16.49 -7.91 2.29
N ASP A 19 -16.55 -8.61 1.16
CA ASP A 19 -15.80 -9.86 0.97
C ASP A 19 -14.30 -9.64 1.06
N ILE A 20 -13.81 -8.52 0.53
CA ILE A 20 -12.37 -8.17 0.62
C ILE A 20 -11.99 -7.92 2.07
N LEU A 21 -12.82 -7.21 2.80
CA LEU A 21 -12.57 -6.94 4.23
C LEU A 21 -12.56 -8.24 5.05
N ASP A 22 -13.43 -9.20 4.71
CA ASP A 22 -13.46 -10.49 5.38
C ASP A 22 -12.18 -11.29 5.12
N ILE A 23 -11.69 -11.29 3.88
CA ILE A 23 -10.44 -11.97 3.52
C ILE A 23 -9.26 -11.33 4.25
N LEU A 24 -9.20 -9.99 4.28
CA LEU A 24 -8.15 -9.28 5.01
C LEU A 24 -8.18 -9.62 6.48
N ARG A 25 -9.35 -9.64 7.09
CA ARG A 25 -9.49 -9.97 8.51
C ARG A 25 -8.98 -11.37 8.77
N GLU A 26 -9.38 -12.34 7.96
CA GLU A 26 -8.94 -13.72 8.11
C GLU A 26 -7.41 -13.83 7.98
N GLU A 27 -6.84 -13.20 6.96
CA GLU A 27 -5.39 -13.21 6.78
C GLU A 27 -4.64 -12.55 7.93
N LEU A 28 -5.11 -11.38 8.37
CA LEU A 28 -4.40 -10.61 9.39
C LEU A 28 -4.62 -11.18 10.80
N ASP A 29 -5.73 -11.85 11.05
CA ASP A 29 -5.94 -12.54 12.32
C ASP A 29 -4.87 -13.62 12.55
N LYS A 30 -4.41 -14.27 11.50
CA LYS A 30 -3.34 -15.27 11.60
C LYS A 30 -2.06 -14.67 12.15
N HIS A 31 -1.87 -13.38 11.99
CA HIS A 31 -0.66 -12.67 12.42
C HIS A 31 -0.86 -11.86 13.70
N GLY A 32 -2.03 -11.96 14.32
CA GLY A 32 -2.29 -11.25 15.56
C GLY A 32 -2.54 -9.75 15.40
N VAL A 33 -3.03 -9.33 14.24
CA VAL A 33 -3.35 -7.93 13.97
C VAL A 33 -4.75 -7.59 14.47
N ALA A 34 -4.89 -6.44 15.12
CA ALA A 34 -6.20 -5.88 15.46
C ALA A 34 -6.68 -5.03 14.28
N LEU A 35 -7.63 -5.54 13.51
CA LEU A 35 -8.11 -4.88 12.30
C LEU A 35 -9.47 -4.23 12.52
N ASP A 36 -9.55 -2.90 12.28
CA ASP A 36 -10.80 -2.17 12.14
C ASP A 36 -11.10 -2.05 10.65
N THR A 37 -12.38 -2.07 10.29
CA THR A 37 -12.80 -1.98 8.89
C THR A 37 -13.82 -0.87 8.70
N ALA A 38 -13.89 -0.35 7.47
CA ALA A 38 -14.88 0.64 7.06
C ALA A 38 -15.25 0.37 5.60
N THR A 39 -16.50 0.64 5.23
CA THR A 39 -16.99 0.40 3.87
C THR A 39 -17.26 1.68 3.09
N THR A 40 -17.13 2.85 3.73
CA THR A 40 -17.36 4.14 3.10
C THR A 40 -16.23 5.10 3.40
N TYR A 41 -16.12 6.14 2.57
CA TYR A 41 -15.17 7.23 2.79
C TYR A 41 -15.37 7.88 4.17
N GLU A 42 -16.62 8.22 4.48
CA GLU A 42 -16.94 8.92 5.73
C GLU A 42 -16.56 8.10 6.97
N GLU A 43 -16.86 6.83 6.94
CA GLU A 43 -16.51 5.93 8.04
C GLU A 43 -15.00 5.78 8.16
N GLY A 44 -14.29 5.61 7.03
CA GLY A 44 -12.84 5.54 7.02
C GLY A 44 -12.20 6.79 7.59
N LEU A 45 -12.67 7.95 7.16
CA LEU A 45 -12.17 9.22 7.65
C LEU A 45 -12.41 9.39 9.15
N GLN A 46 -13.61 9.02 9.61
CA GLN A 46 -13.94 9.09 11.04
C GLN A 46 -13.01 8.19 11.86
N ARG A 47 -12.75 6.97 11.39
CA ARG A 47 -11.84 6.06 12.07
C ARG A 47 -10.43 6.66 12.20
N MET A 48 -9.94 7.26 11.11
CA MET A 48 -8.61 7.88 11.12
C MET A 48 -8.53 9.07 12.07
N HIS A 49 -9.62 9.82 12.22
CA HIS A 49 -9.68 10.92 13.19
C HIS A 49 -9.73 10.44 14.63
N SER A 50 -10.46 9.35 14.87
CA SER A 50 -10.79 8.92 16.22
C SER A 50 -9.76 7.98 16.83
N TYR A 51 -9.00 7.26 16.00
CA TYR A 51 -8.09 6.23 16.49
C TYR A 51 -6.72 6.38 15.87
N THR A 52 -5.70 5.85 16.56
CA THR A 52 -4.34 5.79 16.06
C THR A 52 -4.09 4.39 15.51
N TYR A 53 -3.64 4.31 14.25
CA TYR A 53 -3.32 3.05 13.60
C TYR A 53 -1.85 3.00 13.24
N ASP A 54 -1.32 1.78 13.15
CA ASP A 54 0.06 1.56 12.68
C ASP A 54 0.14 1.58 11.16
N LEU A 55 -0.96 1.21 10.48
CA LEU A 55 -1.00 1.12 9.03
C LEU A 55 -2.45 1.10 8.55
N ALA A 56 -2.70 1.62 7.36
CA ALA A 56 -4.02 1.53 6.73
C ALA A 56 -3.89 0.88 5.35
N VAL A 57 -4.90 0.05 5.01
CA VAL A 57 -5.05 -0.55 3.69
C VAL A 57 -6.28 0.08 3.05
N LEU A 58 -6.11 0.74 1.92
CA LEU A 58 -7.17 1.53 1.29
C LEU A 58 -7.45 1.06 -0.13
N ASP A 59 -8.72 0.86 -0.46
CA ASP A 59 -9.15 0.68 -1.84
C ASP A 59 -9.19 2.05 -2.54
N ILE A 60 -8.87 2.08 -3.83
CA ILE A 60 -8.84 3.34 -4.58
C ILE A 60 -10.25 3.79 -4.94
N MET A 61 -11.06 2.88 -5.49
CA MET A 61 -12.41 3.20 -5.95
C MET A 61 -13.47 2.82 -4.92
N GLY A 62 -14.59 3.53 -4.95
CA GLY A 62 -15.71 3.22 -4.07
C GLY A 62 -15.65 3.89 -2.71
N VAL A 63 -14.45 4.21 -2.22
CA VAL A 63 -14.26 4.85 -0.91
C VAL A 63 -13.43 6.13 -1.00
N ARG A 64 -13.23 6.67 -2.21
CA ARG A 64 -12.39 7.85 -2.44
C ARG A 64 -10.99 7.64 -1.85
N GLY A 65 -10.37 6.53 -2.25
CA GLY A 65 -9.11 6.09 -1.65
C GLY A 65 -7.97 7.11 -1.73
N PHE A 66 -7.88 7.90 -2.80
CA PHE A 66 -6.83 8.92 -2.91
C PHE A 66 -7.03 10.06 -1.91
N ASP A 67 -8.28 10.43 -1.62
CA ASP A 67 -8.56 11.44 -0.59
C ASP A 67 -8.21 10.92 0.80
N LEU A 68 -8.55 9.66 1.08
CA LEU A 68 -8.17 9.01 2.33
C LEU A 68 -6.64 8.90 2.45
N LEU A 69 -5.97 8.56 1.36
CA LEU A 69 -4.51 8.47 1.32
C LEU A 69 -3.87 9.82 1.66
N ALA A 70 -4.35 10.91 1.03
CA ALA A 70 -3.82 12.24 1.31
C ALA A 70 -3.98 12.61 2.79
N PHE A 71 -5.13 12.30 3.37
CA PHE A 71 -5.38 12.55 4.80
C PHE A 71 -4.45 11.70 5.68
N ALA A 72 -4.34 10.42 5.39
CA ALA A 72 -3.47 9.51 6.16
C ALA A 72 -2.01 9.95 6.10
N THR A 73 -1.55 10.33 4.91
CA THR A 73 -0.17 10.80 4.72
C THR A 73 0.09 12.07 5.54
N SER A 74 -0.89 12.97 5.59
CA SER A 74 -0.76 14.20 6.39
C SER A 74 -0.62 13.92 7.88
N LYS A 75 -1.11 12.78 8.34
CA LYS A 75 -1.01 12.34 9.74
C LYS A 75 0.20 11.45 10.01
N GLY A 76 0.98 11.14 8.98
CA GLY A 76 2.11 10.22 9.11
C GLY A 76 1.72 8.76 9.20
N LEU A 77 0.48 8.42 8.83
CA LEU A 77 0.00 7.04 8.84
C LEU A 77 0.45 6.32 7.56
N PRO A 78 1.24 5.23 7.65
CA PRO A 78 1.63 4.47 6.47
C PRO A 78 0.42 3.83 5.79
N VAL A 79 0.40 3.88 4.45
CA VAL A 79 -0.73 3.37 3.67
C VAL A 79 -0.25 2.40 2.61
N VAL A 80 -1.00 1.31 2.48
CA VAL A 80 -0.91 0.37 1.36
C VAL A 80 -2.19 0.50 0.55
N MET A 81 -2.05 0.78 -0.76
CA MET A 81 -3.20 0.79 -1.66
C MET A 81 -3.46 -0.62 -2.16
N LEU A 82 -4.72 -1.04 -2.16
CA LEU A 82 -5.13 -2.37 -2.61
C LEU A 82 -6.27 -2.20 -3.61
N THR A 83 -6.07 -2.59 -4.87
CA THR A 83 -7.05 -2.27 -5.90
C THR A 83 -7.25 -3.40 -6.92
N ALA A 84 -8.46 -3.49 -7.45
CA ALA A 84 -8.80 -4.33 -8.60
C ALA A 84 -9.28 -3.46 -9.77
N HIS A 85 -10.21 -2.57 -9.50
CA HIS A 85 -10.88 -1.78 -10.55
C HIS A 85 -10.06 -0.61 -11.06
N ALA A 86 -9.14 -0.09 -10.24
CA ALA A 86 -8.28 1.03 -10.63
C ALA A 86 -6.83 0.57 -10.85
N LEU A 87 -6.64 -0.66 -11.31
CA LEU A 87 -5.31 -1.23 -11.53
C LEU A 87 -4.77 -0.76 -12.89
N ASN A 88 -4.05 0.36 -12.87
CA ASN A 88 -3.48 0.97 -14.06
C ASN A 88 -2.26 1.83 -13.69
N PRO A 89 -1.41 2.20 -14.68
CA PRO A 89 -0.20 2.97 -14.39
C PRO A 89 -0.48 4.34 -13.76
N GLU A 90 -1.57 4.99 -14.14
CA GLU A 90 -1.93 6.30 -13.63
C GLU A 90 -2.24 6.24 -12.13
N SER A 91 -2.97 5.22 -11.70
CA SER A 91 -3.29 5.07 -10.27
C SER A 91 -2.06 4.67 -9.46
N LEU A 92 -1.16 3.88 -10.04
CA LEU A 92 0.12 3.56 -9.41
C LEU A 92 0.95 4.83 -9.18
N LYS A 93 1.11 5.64 -10.24
CA LYS A 93 1.81 6.91 -10.14
C LYS A 93 1.19 7.82 -9.08
N ARG A 94 -0.13 7.97 -9.11
CA ARG A 94 -0.82 8.84 -8.15
C ARG A 94 -0.65 8.34 -6.71
N SER A 95 -0.69 7.03 -6.51
CA SER A 95 -0.46 6.45 -5.20
C SER A 95 0.94 6.81 -4.67
N ILE A 96 1.96 6.73 -5.52
CA ILE A 96 3.33 7.11 -5.18
C ILE A 96 3.39 8.60 -4.84
N GLU A 97 2.82 9.45 -5.70
CA GLU A 97 2.86 10.91 -5.52
C GLU A 97 2.18 11.36 -4.24
N LEU A 98 1.11 10.68 -3.84
CA LEU A 98 0.37 11.02 -2.62
C LEU A 98 0.94 10.37 -1.36
N GLY A 99 2.03 9.60 -1.50
CA GLY A 99 2.76 9.11 -0.34
C GLY A 99 2.43 7.70 0.12
N ALA A 100 1.69 6.91 -0.68
CA ALA A 100 1.49 5.51 -0.36
C ALA A 100 2.83 4.78 -0.31
N ARG A 101 2.92 3.74 0.52
CA ARG A 101 4.15 2.97 0.67
C ARG A 101 4.16 1.66 -0.10
N ALA A 102 3.01 1.26 -0.61
CA ALA A 102 2.87 0.10 -1.49
C ALA A 102 1.58 0.21 -2.28
N TYR A 103 1.50 -0.56 -3.35
CA TYR A 103 0.35 -0.61 -4.24
C TYR A 103 0.23 -2.06 -4.69
N LEU A 104 -0.88 -2.70 -4.32
CA LEU A 104 -1.04 -4.13 -4.53
C LEU A 104 -2.33 -4.42 -5.29
N PRO A 105 -2.28 -5.38 -6.23
CA PRO A 105 -3.53 -5.88 -6.81
C PRO A 105 -4.28 -6.73 -5.79
N LYS A 106 -5.60 -6.71 -5.83
CA LYS A 106 -6.42 -7.55 -4.94
C LYS A 106 -6.14 -9.04 -5.14
N ASP A 107 -5.55 -9.41 -6.28
CA ASP A 107 -5.11 -10.78 -6.54
C ASP A 107 -4.03 -11.25 -5.53
N GLU A 108 -3.31 -10.31 -4.93
CA GLU A 108 -2.24 -10.61 -3.98
C GLU A 108 -2.69 -10.56 -2.51
N ILE A 109 -3.99 -10.48 -2.26
CA ILE A 109 -4.50 -10.30 -0.90
C ILE A 109 -4.10 -11.46 0.03
N ASP A 110 -4.00 -12.69 -0.50
CA ASP A 110 -3.60 -13.86 0.28
C ASP A 110 -2.14 -13.80 0.71
N ASN A 111 -1.33 -12.98 0.05
CA ASN A 111 0.09 -12.82 0.33
C ASN A 111 0.41 -11.42 0.84
N ILE A 112 -0.57 -10.74 1.44
CA ILE A 112 -0.41 -9.34 1.83
C ILE A 112 0.58 -9.16 2.99
N ALA A 113 0.67 -10.12 3.90
CA ALA A 113 1.45 -9.97 5.13
C ALA A 113 2.91 -9.57 4.90
N PRO A 114 3.68 -10.19 3.98
CA PRO A 114 5.05 -9.75 3.74
C PRO A 114 5.16 -8.30 3.28
N PHE A 115 4.20 -7.80 2.49
CA PHE A 115 4.20 -6.41 2.05
C PHE A 115 3.95 -5.46 3.23
N LEU A 116 3.05 -5.83 4.14
CA LEU A 116 2.77 -5.03 5.33
C LEU A 116 3.98 -4.99 6.25
N GLU A 117 4.67 -6.11 6.42
CA GLU A 117 5.90 -6.16 7.19
C GLU A 117 6.96 -5.23 6.60
N ASP A 118 7.13 -5.24 5.28
CA ASP A 118 8.08 -4.36 4.59
C ASP A 118 7.73 -2.89 4.83
N VAL A 119 6.46 -2.54 4.73
CA VAL A 119 6.02 -1.15 4.93
C VAL A 119 6.32 -0.68 6.35
N LEU A 120 6.18 -1.56 7.34
CA LEU A 120 6.40 -1.22 8.74
C LEU A 120 7.89 -1.21 9.15
N THR A 121 8.74 -1.91 8.42
CA THR A 121 10.14 -2.08 8.82
C THR A 121 11.15 -1.39 7.92
N LEU A 122 10.80 -1.16 6.65
CA LEU A 122 11.71 -0.58 5.68
C LEU A 122 11.45 0.91 5.50
N SER A 123 12.44 1.63 4.98
CA SER A 123 12.23 3.00 4.56
C SER A 123 11.22 3.04 3.43
N TYR A 124 10.67 4.24 3.16
CA TYR A 124 9.75 4.45 2.05
C TYR A 124 10.32 3.90 0.73
N ARG A 125 11.58 4.21 0.45
CA ARG A 125 12.22 3.78 -0.80
C ARG A 125 12.46 2.28 -0.85
N SER A 126 12.93 1.68 0.24
CA SER A 126 13.15 0.25 0.30
C SER A 126 11.84 -0.54 0.19
N ALA A 127 10.76 -0.02 0.77
CA ALA A 127 9.44 -0.63 0.64
C ALA A 127 9.00 -0.66 -0.82
N TRP A 128 9.16 0.46 -1.56
CA TRP A 128 8.83 0.50 -2.98
C TRP A 128 9.73 -0.42 -3.81
N LYS A 129 11.02 -0.49 -3.50
CA LYS A 129 11.91 -1.45 -4.17
C LYS A 129 11.40 -2.87 -4.00
N SER A 130 10.97 -3.23 -2.80
CA SER A 130 10.41 -4.55 -2.54
C SER A 130 9.14 -4.81 -3.36
N VAL A 131 8.24 -3.82 -3.45
CA VAL A 131 7.03 -3.94 -4.27
C VAL A 131 7.39 -4.25 -5.72
N PHE A 132 8.30 -3.47 -6.31
CA PHE A 132 8.70 -3.69 -7.71
C PHE A 132 9.46 -4.99 -7.90
N ALA A 133 10.26 -5.41 -6.92
CA ALA A 133 10.94 -6.69 -7.00
C ALA A 133 9.95 -7.86 -7.03
N LYS A 134 8.90 -7.78 -6.23
CA LYS A 134 7.89 -8.84 -6.12
C LYS A 134 6.82 -8.78 -7.22
N LEU A 135 6.45 -7.59 -7.66
CA LEU A 135 5.29 -7.37 -8.55
C LEU A 135 5.63 -6.76 -9.90
N GLY A 136 6.90 -6.49 -10.18
CA GLY A 136 7.29 -5.86 -11.45
C GLY A 136 6.81 -6.62 -12.67
N HIS A 137 6.91 -7.94 -12.67
CA HIS A 137 6.40 -8.78 -13.77
C HIS A 137 4.89 -8.69 -13.88
N PHE A 138 4.19 -8.67 -12.78
CA PHE A 138 2.74 -8.52 -12.75
C PHE A 138 2.33 -7.19 -13.39
N PHE A 139 2.99 -6.10 -13.00
CA PHE A 139 2.68 -4.78 -13.59
C PHE A 139 2.95 -4.77 -15.08
N GLY A 140 4.08 -5.31 -15.52
CA GLY A 140 4.40 -5.39 -16.95
C GLY A 140 3.36 -6.19 -17.73
N ALA A 141 2.92 -7.32 -17.19
CA ALA A 141 1.93 -8.16 -17.85
C ALA A 141 0.55 -7.48 -17.91
N ARG A 142 0.17 -6.76 -16.85
CA ARG A 142 -1.17 -6.13 -16.77
C ARG A 142 -1.23 -4.81 -17.52
N PHE A 143 -0.15 -4.01 -17.46
CA PHE A 143 -0.13 -2.65 -18.03
C PHE A 143 0.41 -2.63 -19.47
N GLY A 144 1.06 -3.70 -19.89
CA GLY A 144 1.72 -3.79 -21.20
C GLY A 144 3.20 -3.42 -21.12
N PRO A 145 4.03 -3.85 -22.10
CA PRO A 145 5.48 -3.68 -22.03
C PRO A 145 5.95 -2.22 -22.02
N ASP A 146 5.14 -1.32 -22.55
CA ASP A 146 5.51 0.10 -22.70
C ASP A 146 4.79 1.00 -21.70
N TRP A 147 4.31 0.46 -20.59
CA TRP A 147 3.48 1.22 -19.67
C TRP A 147 4.18 2.44 -19.04
N ARG A 148 5.51 2.41 -18.95
CA ARG A 148 6.28 3.53 -18.39
C ARG A 148 6.42 4.71 -19.36
N LYS A 149 6.19 4.48 -20.65
CA LYS A 149 6.44 5.50 -21.69
C LYS A 149 5.53 6.71 -21.58
N SER A 150 4.28 6.52 -21.18
CA SER A 150 3.32 7.62 -21.08
C SER A 150 3.71 8.68 -20.05
N GLU A 151 4.54 8.30 -19.07
CA GLU A 151 5.01 9.19 -18.01
C GLU A 151 6.50 8.94 -17.79
N GLU A 152 7.26 8.89 -18.89
CA GLU A 152 8.65 8.46 -18.87
C GLU A 152 9.52 9.25 -17.90
N GLU A 153 9.35 10.59 -17.86
CA GLU A 153 10.13 11.42 -16.96
C GLU A 153 9.90 11.09 -15.49
N PHE A 154 8.62 10.83 -15.14
CA PHE A 154 8.28 10.45 -13.78
C PHE A 154 8.94 9.13 -13.41
N TRP A 155 8.82 8.11 -14.26
CA TRP A 155 9.32 6.78 -13.92
C TRP A 155 10.85 6.74 -13.88
N LYS A 156 11.52 7.47 -14.78
CA LYS A 156 12.98 7.56 -14.74
C LYS A 156 13.46 8.22 -13.46
N LYS A 157 12.83 9.31 -13.07
CA LYS A 157 13.21 10.01 -11.85
C LYS A 157 12.92 9.16 -10.61
N PHE A 158 11.77 8.50 -10.56
CA PHE A 158 11.39 7.66 -9.43
C PHE A 158 12.38 6.50 -9.25
N GLU A 159 12.68 5.79 -10.33
CA GLU A 159 13.63 4.69 -10.28
C GLU A 159 15.03 5.14 -9.89
N LYS A 160 15.46 6.28 -10.39
CA LYS A 160 16.75 6.85 -10.04
C LYS A 160 16.81 7.26 -8.56
N ASP A 161 15.75 7.87 -8.06
CA ASP A 161 15.68 8.26 -6.65
C ASP A 161 15.77 7.04 -5.73
N LEU A 162 15.15 5.92 -6.10
CA LEU A 162 15.27 4.68 -5.34
C LEU A 162 16.72 4.19 -5.29
N GLU A 163 17.43 4.22 -6.40
CA GLU A 163 18.83 3.78 -6.49
C GLU A 163 19.77 4.68 -5.68
N VAL A 164 19.64 5.99 -5.84
CA VAL A 164 20.48 6.96 -5.12
C VAL A 164 20.31 6.82 -3.62
N SER A 165 19.07 6.62 -3.16
CA SER A 165 18.79 6.43 -1.73
C SER A 165 19.52 5.21 -1.18
N GLU A 166 19.49 4.10 -1.91
CA GLU A 166 20.16 2.88 -1.48
C GLU A 166 21.66 3.07 -1.39
N SER A 167 22.26 3.71 -2.39
CA SER A 167 23.69 4.02 -2.38
C SER A 167 24.07 4.88 -1.19
N THR A 168 23.27 5.89 -0.88
CA THR A 168 23.51 6.77 0.25
C THR A 168 23.48 6.01 1.57
N ILE A 169 22.52 5.09 1.72
CA ILE A 169 22.41 4.27 2.93
C ILE A 169 23.63 3.37 3.09
N ILE A 170 24.09 2.78 2.01
CA ILE A 170 25.26 1.89 2.04
C ILE A 170 26.54 2.65 2.42
N GLU A 171 26.69 3.87 1.91
CA GLU A 171 27.87 4.68 2.17
C GLU A 171 27.91 5.29 3.57
N SER A 172 26.75 5.45 4.19
CA SER A 172 26.67 6.02 5.53
C SER A 172 26.81 4.97 6.61
#